data_2046fa480b1e68ee32f553303a000257
#
_entry.id   2046fa480b1e68ee32f553303a000257
#
_cell.length_a   1.000
_cell.length_b   1.000
_cell.length_c   1.000
_cell.angle_alpha   90.00
_cell.angle_beta   90.00
_cell.angle_gamma   90.00
#
_symmetry.space_group_name_H-M   'P 1'
#
loop_
_entity.id
_entity.type
_entity.pdbx_description
1 polymer ?
#
loop_
_entity_poly.entity_id
_entity_poly.type
_entity_poly.pdbx_seq_one_letter_code
_entity_poly.pdbx_strand_id
1 'polypeptide(L)'
;TVIHEVLQAMEAQERQRIETVLSYPEDTAGGLMNTDTITVRPDISIDVVLRYLRRHRSLPPMTDSLIVVSRRDEFIGMLPITRMLVSNPAATVREVMDTDIEPIPVSLSDTKVATLFERYDLISAPVVDETNKLLGRITIDDVVDVIREDADHSLMSMAGLDEDEDTFAPVMKTTRRR
;
A
#
# COMPACT_ATOMS: atom_id res chain seq x y z
N THR A 1 6.02 -23.44 -12.48
CA THR A 1 4.90 -22.47 -12.49
C THR A 1 5.38 -21.15 -13.07
N VAL A 2 4.53 -20.44 -13.81
CA VAL A 2 4.85 -19.19 -14.53
C VAL A 2 5.49 -18.13 -13.62
N ILE A 3 5.03 -18.00 -12.37
CA ILE A 3 5.59 -17.08 -11.37
C ILE A 3 7.06 -17.39 -11.10
N HIS A 4 7.44 -18.65 -10.96
CA HIS A 4 8.82 -19.03 -10.69
C HIS A 4 9.77 -18.73 -11.86
N GLU A 5 9.32 -18.87 -13.09
CA GLU A 5 10.08 -18.54 -14.30
C GLU A 5 10.27 -17.01 -14.45
N VAL A 6 9.23 -16.23 -14.14
CA VAL A 6 9.32 -14.76 -14.14
C VAL A 6 10.31 -14.26 -13.09
N LEU A 7 10.25 -14.79 -11.87
CA LEU A 7 11.17 -14.43 -10.78
C LEU A 7 12.63 -14.77 -11.10
N GLN A 8 12.88 -15.83 -11.86
CA GLN A 8 14.26 -16.20 -12.27
C GLN A 8 14.87 -15.24 -13.31
N ALA A 9 14.02 -14.57 -14.11
CA ALA A 9 14.46 -13.63 -15.14
C ALA A 9 14.72 -12.20 -14.60
N MET A 10 14.37 -11.92 -13.33
CA MET A 10 14.51 -10.61 -12.71
C MET A 10 15.85 -10.44 -11.99
N GLU A 11 16.29 -9.18 -11.82
CA GLU A 11 17.44 -8.86 -10.96
C GLU A 11 17.16 -9.30 -9.49
N ALA A 12 18.21 -9.71 -8.79
CA ALA A 12 18.07 -10.30 -7.45
C ALA A 12 17.33 -9.38 -6.45
N GLN A 13 17.51 -8.06 -6.57
CA GLN A 13 16.87 -7.08 -5.70
C GLN A 13 15.37 -6.92 -6.01
N GLU A 14 14.98 -6.94 -7.27
CA GLU A 14 13.57 -6.90 -7.68
C GLU A 14 12.85 -8.18 -7.29
N ARG A 15 13.50 -9.32 -7.48
CA ARG A 15 12.98 -10.62 -7.05
C ARG A 15 12.67 -10.63 -5.55
N GLN A 16 13.61 -10.17 -4.72
CA GLN A 16 13.43 -10.14 -3.27
C GLN A 16 12.25 -9.24 -2.86
N ARG A 17 12.05 -8.11 -3.55
CA ARG A 17 10.89 -7.21 -3.32
C ARG A 17 9.57 -7.90 -3.60
N ILE A 18 9.45 -8.56 -4.75
CA ILE A 18 8.25 -9.28 -5.15
C ILE A 18 7.98 -10.47 -4.22
N GLU A 19 8.99 -11.25 -3.88
CA GLU A 19 8.87 -12.36 -2.94
C GLU A 19 8.38 -11.87 -1.57
N THR A 20 8.81 -10.70 -1.13
CA THR A 20 8.36 -10.09 0.13
C THR A 20 6.86 -9.77 0.07
N VAL A 21 6.38 -9.13 -1.01
CA VAL A 21 4.96 -8.83 -1.17
C VAL A 21 4.12 -10.10 -1.29
N LEU A 22 4.54 -11.06 -2.11
CA LEU A 22 3.85 -12.33 -2.30
C LEU A 22 3.79 -13.23 -1.04
N SER A 23 4.57 -12.90 0.00
CA SER A 23 4.54 -13.63 1.28
C SER A 23 3.39 -13.22 2.18
N TYR A 24 2.72 -12.09 1.91
CA TYR A 24 1.59 -11.60 2.69
C TYR A 24 0.25 -11.98 2.05
N PRO A 25 -0.81 -12.22 2.84
CA PRO A 25 -2.16 -12.42 2.32
C PRO A 25 -2.64 -11.22 1.50
N GLU A 26 -3.35 -11.47 0.41
CA GLU A 26 -3.84 -10.43 -0.51
C GLU A 26 -4.80 -9.44 0.15
N ASP A 27 -5.59 -9.89 1.13
CA ASP A 27 -6.56 -9.12 1.91
C ASP A 27 -5.95 -8.32 3.07
N THR A 28 -4.64 -8.04 3.01
CA THR A 28 -3.91 -7.28 4.04
C THR A 28 -3.13 -6.11 3.46
N ALA A 29 -2.70 -5.19 4.33
CA ALA A 29 -1.81 -4.09 3.96
C ALA A 29 -0.52 -4.61 3.28
N GLY A 30 -0.02 -5.77 3.67
CA GLY A 30 1.12 -6.41 3.05
C GLY A 30 0.86 -6.85 1.61
N GLY A 31 -0.36 -7.30 1.30
CA GLY A 31 -0.77 -7.66 -0.06
C GLY A 31 -0.98 -6.43 -0.95
N LEU A 32 -1.45 -5.32 -0.38
CA LEU A 32 -1.69 -4.06 -1.11
C LEU A 32 -0.42 -3.22 -1.32
N MET A 33 0.63 -3.41 -0.51
CA MET A 33 1.77 -2.51 -0.52
C MET A 33 2.66 -2.64 -1.75
N ASN A 34 3.23 -1.49 -2.15
CA ASN A 34 4.33 -1.39 -3.10
C ASN A 34 5.66 -1.23 -2.34
N THR A 35 6.73 -1.80 -2.88
CA THR A 35 8.08 -1.70 -2.30
C THR A 35 8.95 -0.62 -2.96
N ASP A 36 8.41 0.14 -3.90
CA ASP A 36 9.04 1.23 -4.62
C ASP A 36 9.09 2.52 -3.79
N THR A 37 9.66 2.46 -2.61
CA THR A 37 9.73 3.59 -1.67
C THR A 37 10.99 4.42 -1.85
N ILE A 38 10.87 5.74 -1.67
CA ILE A 38 12.03 6.63 -1.53
C ILE A 38 12.16 6.99 -0.05
N THR A 39 13.29 6.61 0.52
CA THR A 39 13.61 6.85 1.92
C THR A 39 14.70 7.90 2.08
N VAL A 40 14.60 8.69 3.13
CA VAL A 40 15.60 9.70 3.51
C VAL A 40 15.93 9.59 5.00
N ARG A 41 17.07 10.14 5.40
CA ARG A 41 17.50 10.16 6.81
C ARG A 41 17.15 11.52 7.44
N PRO A 42 16.83 11.55 8.75
CA PRO A 42 16.39 12.78 9.41
C PRO A 42 17.50 13.85 9.56
N ASP A 43 18.76 13.46 9.53
CA ASP A 43 19.93 14.29 9.78
C ASP A 43 20.53 14.95 8.53
N ILE A 44 19.98 14.68 7.34
CA ILE A 44 20.42 15.32 6.11
C ILE A 44 19.66 16.62 5.83
N SER A 45 20.30 17.56 5.09
CA SER A 45 19.65 18.81 4.71
C SER A 45 18.70 18.64 3.52
N ILE A 46 17.71 19.53 3.43
CA ILE A 46 16.76 19.57 2.31
C ILE A 46 17.47 19.72 0.97
N ASP A 47 18.54 20.52 0.88
CA ASP A 47 19.35 20.66 -0.33
C ASP A 47 19.95 19.32 -0.79
N VAL A 48 20.42 18.49 0.15
CA VAL A 48 20.94 17.15 -0.17
C VAL A 48 19.82 16.23 -0.67
N VAL A 49 18.63 16.29 -0.07
CA VAL A 49 17.47 15.54 -0.53
C VAL A 49 17.10 15.93 -1.96
N LEU A 50 17.02 17.24 -2.25
CA LEU A 50 16.69 17.72 -3.59
C LEU A 50 17.72 17.28 -4.64
N ARG A 51 19.01 17.32 -4.30
CA ARG A 51 20.08 16.81 -5.19
C ARG A 51 19.98 15.30 -5.41
N TYR A 52 19.61 14.54 -4.37
CA TYR A 52 19.39 13.11 -4.47
C TYR A 52 18.21 12.80 -5.40
N LEU A 53 17.07 13.47 -5.23
CA LEU A 53 15.89 13.27 -6.07
C LEU A 53 16.15 13.58 -7.55
N ARG A 54 16.94 14.62 -7.84
CA ARG A 54 17.31 15.01 -9.22
C ARG A 54 18.18 13.98 -9.95
N ARG A 55 18.79 13.04 -9.24
CA ARG A 55 19.52 11.92 -9.85
C ARG A 55 18.61 10.83 -10.38
N HIS A 56 17.37 10.75 -9.91
CA HIS A 56 16.38 9.83 -10.44
C HIS A 56 15.82 10.38 -11.76
N ARG A 57 15.63 9.52 -12.74
CA ARG A 57 14.98 9.91 -14.01
C ARG A 57 13.49 10.18 -13.82
N SER A 58 12.86 9.44 -12.91
CA SER A 58 11.48 9.57 -12.52
C SER A 58 11.33 9.15 -11.06
N LEU A 59 10.35 9.72 -10.37
CA LEU A 59 9.92 9.25 -9.05
C LEU A 59 8.83 8.19 -9.24
N PRO A 60 8.66 7.27 -8.28
CA PRO A 60 7.53 6.35 -8.31
C PRO A 60 6.19 7.11 -8.42
N PRO A 61 5.20 6.57 -9.13
CA PRO A 61 3.86 7.18 -9.20
C PRO A 61 3.29 7.46 -7.82
N MET A 62 2.41 8.45 -7.70
CA MET A 62 1.74 8.84 -6.44
C MET A 62 2.71 9.16 -5.28
N THR A 63 3.91 9.67 -5.59
CA THR A 63 4.86 10.11 -4.57
C THR A 63 4.49 11.52 -4.12
N ASP A 64 3.77 11.65 -3.02
CA ASP A 64 3.39 12.91 -2.36
C ASP A 64 4.35 13.27 -1.22
N SER A 65 4.97 12.27 -0.63
CA SER A 65 5.88 12.39 0.51
C SER A 65 7.04 11.41 0.40
N LEU A 66 8.18 11.75 0.98
CA LEU A 66 9.30 10.84 1.18
C LEU A 66 9.21 10.22 2.57
N ILE A 67 9.60 8.96 2.71
CA ILE A 67 9.54 8.26 3.99
C ILE A 67 10.85 8.47 4.75
N VAL A 68 10.74 8.97 5.98
CA VAL A 68 11.90 9.20 6.84
C VAL A 68 12.13 7.98 7.73
N VAL A 69 13.34 7.42 7.66
CA VAL A 69 13.70 6.21 8.40
C VAL A 69 15.02 6.38 9.15
N SER A 70 15.19 5.60 10.23
CA SER A 70 16.43 5.48 10.97
C SER A 70 17.51 4.74 10.16
N ARG A 71 18.74 4.63 10.71
CA ARG A 71 19.82 3.82 10.13
C ARG A 71 19.51 2.32 10.13
N ARG A 72 18.49 1.90 10.88
CA ARG A 72 17.99 0.51 10.95
C ARG A 72 16.73 0.29 10.12
N ASP A 73 16.38 1.28 9.27
CA ASP A 73 15.17 1.32 8.45
C ASP A 73 13.86 1.33 9.25
N GLU A 74 13.91 1.77 10.52
CA GLU A 74 12.72 1.99 11.33
C GLU A 74 12.04 3.30 10.89
N PHE A 75 10.72 3.27 10.79
CA PHE A 75 9.91 4.43 10.41
C PHE A 75 10.01 5.53 11.48
N ILE A 76 10.23 6.77 11.06
CA ILE A 76 10.31 7.95 11.93
C ILE A 76 9.21 8.96 11.60
N GLY A 77 8.92 9.18 10.32
CA GLY A 77 7.95 10.16 9.86
C GLY A 77 7.91 10.29 8.34
N MET A 78 7.21 11.29 7.86
CA MET A 78 7.06 11.59 6.44
C MET A 78 7.57 13.00 6.13
N LEU A 79 8.19 13.18 4.98
CA LEU A 79 8.61 14.48 4.47
C LEU A 79 7.72 14.84 3.27
N PRO A 80 6.66 15.65 3.45
CA PRO A 80 5.82 16.07 2.35
C PRO A 80 6.62 16.87 1.30
N ILE A 81 6.48 16.51 0.03
CA ILE A 81 7.21 17.17 -1.08
C ILE A 81 6.84 18.65 -1.13
N THR A 82 5.57 18.98 -0.93
CA THR A 82 5.11 20.38 -0.92
C THR A 82 5.77 21.22 0.18
N ARG A 83 5.94 20.65 1.39
CA ARG A 83 6.62 21.32 2.50
C ARG A 83 8.12 21.43 2.25
N MET A 84 8.73 20.38 1.71
CA MET A 84 10.14 20.38 1.35
C MET A 84 10.51 21.49 0.35
N LEU A 85 9.67 21.69 -0.68
CA LEU A 85 9.93 22.69 -1.74
C LEU A 85 9.93 24.14 -1.26
N VAL A 86 9.17 24.44 -0.21
CA VAL A 86 9.08 25.82 0.35
C VAL A 86 9.94 26.02 1.60
N SER A 87 10.62 24.97 2.06
CA SER A 87 11.49 25.03 3.24
C SER A 87 12.87 25.57 2.90
N ASN A 88 13.57 26.08 3.93
CA ASN A 88 14.97 26.50 3.80
C ASN A 88 15.83 25.29 3.37
N PRO A 89 16.60 25.39 2.27
CA PRO A 89 17.48 24.31 1.81
C PRO A 89 18.50 23.84 2.84
N ALA A 90 18.91 24.71 3.78
CA ALA A 90 19.84 24.39 4.84
C ALA A 90 19.20 23.68 6.05
N ALA A 91 17.87 23.68 6.15
CA ALA A 91 17.16 22.96 7.19
C ALA A 91 17.35 21.44 7.04
N THR A 92 17.35 20.72 8.16
CA THR A 92 17.40 19.26 8.16
C THR A 92 16.02 18.65 7.88
N VAL A 93 15.99 17.41 7.40
CA VAL A 93 14.73 16.66 7.24
C VAL A 93 13.96 16.60 8.55
N ARG A 94 14.63 16.43 9.68
CA ARG A 94 14.04 16.39 11.03
C ARG A 94 13.24 17.65 11.36
N GLU A 95 13.69 18.82 10.92
CA GLU A 95 13.02 20.10 11.18
C GLU A 95 11.77 20.31 10.31
N VAL A 96 11.69 19.61 9.18
CA VAL A 96 10.63 19.79 8.17
C VAL A 96 9.62 18.64 8.15
N MET A 97 10.05 17.44 8.52
CA MET A 97 9.20 16.23 8.48
C MET A 97 7.99 16.32 9.40
N ASP A 98 7.00 15.50 9.10
CA ASP A 98 5.85 15.26 9.94
C ASP A 98 6.03 13.94 10.70
N THR A 99 5.88 14.00 12.03
CA THR A 99 6.01 12.84 12.92
C THR A 99 4.68 12.33 13.46
N ASP A 100 3.58 13.05 13.20
CA ASP A 100 2.25 12.72 13.71
C ASP A 100 1.50 11.70 12.84
N ILE A 101 2.24 11.03 11.96
CA ILE A 101 1.70 10.02 11.04
C ILE A 101 1.91 8.63 11.64
N GLU A 102 0.82 7.90 11.82
CA GLU A 102 0.89 6.48 12.21
C GLU A 102 1.11 5.61 10.97
N PRO A 103 2.17 4.77 10.96
CA PRO A 103 2.37 3.81 9.88
C PRO A 103 1.34 2.69 9.97
N ILE A 104 1.02 2.08 8.83
CA ILE A 104 0.07 0.98 8.74
C ILE A 104 0.78 -0.34 9.08
N PRO A 105 0.29 -1.13 10.05
CA PRO A 105 0.81 -2.47 10.29
C PRO A 105 0.57 -3.38 9.09
N VAL A 106 1.57 -4.16 8.71
CA VAL A 106 1.53 -5.06 7.54
C VAL A 106 0.39 -6.08 7.57
N SER A 107 -0.08 -6.45 8.76
CA SER A 107 -1.17 -7.41 8.99
C SER A 107 -2.56 -6.78 9.04
N LEU A 108 -2.68 -5.46 8.89
CA LEU A 108 -3.99 -4.79 8.90
C LEU A 108 -4.79 -5.21 7.67
N SER A 109 -6.09 -5.51 7.83
CA SER A 109 -6.94 -5.87 6.70
C SER A 109 -7.12 -4.72 5.71
N ASP A 110 -7.25 -5.03 4.44
CA ASP A 110 -7.45 -4.12 3.33
C ASP A 110 -8.64 -3.16 3.53
N THR A 111 -9.77 -3.66 4.02
CA THR A 111 -10.97 -2.88 4.34
C THR A 111 -10.71 -1.84 5.43
N LYS A 112 -9.89 -2.16 6.44
CA LYS A 112 -9.46 -1.18 7.45
C LYS A 112 -8.47 -0.19 6.87
N VAL A 113 -7.58 -0.62 5.98
CA VAL A 113 -6.69 0.28 5.24
C VAL A 113 -7.52 1.27 4.44
N ALA A 114 -8.53 0.81 3.68
CA ALA A 114 -9.43 1.67 2.92
C ALA A 114 -10.13 2.70 3.82
N THR A 115 -10.63 2.27 4.97
CA THR A 115 -11.24 3.18 5.96
C THR A 115 -10.28 4.25 6.47
N LEU A 116 -8.99 3.92 6.68
CA LEU A 116 -7.98 4.90 7.10
C LEU A 116 -7.70 5.93 6.00
N PHE A 117 -7.55 5.46 4.75
CA PHE A 117 -7.33 6.34 3.60
C PHE A 117 -8.49 7.32 3.40
N GLU A 118 -9.71 6.85 3.48
CA GLU A 118 -10.93 7.66 3.38
C GLU A 118 -11.06 8.66 4.54
N ARG A 119 -10.79 8.20 5.77
CA ARG A 119 -10.94 9.01 6.98
C ARG A 119 -9.95 10.16 7.09
N TYR A 120 -8.73 9.95 6.60
CA TYR A 120 -7.62 10.89 6.74
C TYR A 120 -7.19 11.52 5.41
N ASP A 121 -7.97 11.31 4.33
CA ASP A 121 -7.68 11.82 2.98
C ASP A 121 -6.24 11.50 2.52
N LEU A 122 -5.80 10.27 2.77
CA LEU A 122 -4.43 9.85 2.49
C LEU A 122 -4.21 9.65 0.98
N ILE A 123 -3.07 10.09 0.48
CA ILE A 123 -2.58 9.79 -0.88
C ILE A 123 -1.68 8.55 -0.84
N SER A 124 -0.82 8.48 0.17
CA SER A 124 0.03 7.33 0.45
C SER A 124 0.20 7.12 1.94
N ALA A 125 0.55 5.89 2.34
CA ALA A 125 0.84 5.56 3.73
C ALA A 125 1.98 4.54 3.82
N PRO A 126 2.91 4.68 4.77
CA PRO A 126 3.98 3.72 5.01
C PRO A 126 3.44 2.45 5.67
N VAL A 127 4.00 1.30 5.28
CA VAL A 127 3.68 0.00 5.86
C VAL A 127 4.89 -0.52 6.62
N VAL A 128 4.67 -0.95 7.85
CA VAL A 128 5.72 -1.44 8.76
C VAL A 128 5.42 -2.82 9.30
N ASP A 129 6.48 -3.52 9.71
CA ASP A 129 6.38 -4.76 10.47
C ASP A 129 6.16 -4.49 11.98
N GLU A 130 6.09 -5.56 12.77
CA GLU A 130 5.91 -5.52 14.22
C GLU A 130 7.04 -4.79 14.97
N THR A 131 8.20 -4.63 14.34
CA THR A 131 9.37 -3.92 14.89
C THR A 131 9.46 -2.47 14.42
N ASN A 132 8.41 -1.95 13.77
CA ASN A 132 8.37 -0.62 13.15
C ASN A 132 9.36 -0.45 11.98
N LYS A 133 9.84 -1.53 11.39
CA LYS A 133 10.70 -1.49 10.22
C LYS A 133 9.86 -1.26 8.96
N LEU A 134 10.29 -0.33 8.12
CA LEU A 134 9.61 -0.03 6.87
C LEU A 134 9.70 -1.22 5.90
N LEU A 135 8.53 -1.65 5.40
CA LEU A 135 8.40 -2.72 4.40
C LEU A 135 8.05 -2.17 3.02
N GLY A 136 7.19 -1.16 2.96
CA GLY A 136 6.68 -0.60 1.72
C GLY A 136 5.76 0.58 1.97
N ARG A 137 4.96 0.92 0.97
CA ARG A 137 3.91 1.94 1.05
C ARG A 137 2.67 1.47 0.32
N ILE A 138 1.51 1.96 0.73
CA ILE A 138 0.24 1.81 0.01
C ILE A 138 -0.10 3.16 -0.59
N THR A 139 -0.63 3.17 -1.81
CA THR A 139 -1.08 4.38 -2.51
C THR A 139 -2.58 4.32 -2.77
N ILE A 140 -3.21 5.48 -2.95
CA ILE A 140 -4.68 5.60 -3.03
C ILE A 140 -5.27 4.83 -4.22
N ASP A 141 -4.53 4.68 -5.32
CA ASP A 141 -4.97 3.92 -6.49
C ASP A 141 -5.25 2.44 -6.15
N ASP A 142 -4.37 1.81 -5.35
CA ASP A 142 -4.57 0.43 -4.90
C ASP A 142 -5.77 0.31 -3.94
N VAL A 143 -5.99 1.34 -3.10
CA VAL A 143 -7.10 1.38 -2.14
C VAL A 143 -8.46 1.59 -2.82
N VAL A 144 -8.51 2.32 -3.93
CA VAL A 144 -9.76 2.55 -4.70
C VAL A 144 -10.36 1.23 -5.18
N ASP A 145 -9.54 0.26 -5.57
CA ASP A 145 -10.03 -1.05 -6.00
C ASP A 145 -10.69 -1.80 -4.85
N VAL A 146 -10.12 -1.77 -3.65
CA VAL A 146 -10.71 -2.34 -2.42
C VAL A 146 -12.06 -1.68 -2.11
N ILE A 147 -12.16 -0.34 -2.20
CA ILE A 147 -13.41 0.39 -1.94
C ILE A 147 -14.52 -0.04 -2.94
N ARG A 148 -14.16 -0.25 -4.20
CA ARG A 148 -15.10 -0.71 -5.23
C ARG A 148 -15.60 -2.13 -4.97
N GLU A 149 -14.70 -3.04 -4.62
CA GLU A 149 -15.05 -4.43 -4.30
C GLU A 149 -15.99 -4.51 -3.09
N ASP A 150 -15.73 -3.74 -2.03
CA ASP A 150 -16.60 -3.65 -0.86
C ASP A 150 -17.99 -3.07 -1.20
N ALA A 151 -18.05 -2.08 -2.09
CA ALA A 151 -19.32 -1.48 -2.54
C ALA A 151 -20.14 -2.48 -3.36
N ASP A 152 -19.51 -3.22 -4.27
CA ASP A 152 -20.16 -4.23 -5.10
C ASP A 152 -20.66 -5.41 -4.23
N HIS A 153 -19.88 -5.87 -3.27
CA HIS A 153 -20.31 -6.91 -2.30
C HIS A 153 -21.51 -6.45 -1.47
N SER A 154 -21.52 -5.20 -1.01
CA SER A 154 -22.63 -4.64 -0.25
C SER A 154 -23.90 -4.54 -1.09
N LEU A 155 -23.80 -4.15 -2.36
CA LEU A 155 -24.93 -4.08 -3.28
C LEU A 155 -25.49 -5.48 -3.60
N MET A 156 -24.64 -6.48 -3.83
CA MET A 156 -25.05 -7.86 -4.07
C MET A 156 -25.77 -8.46 -2.85
N SER A 157 -25.24 -8.24 -1.66
CA SER A 157 -25.86 -8.67 -0.40
C SER A 157 -27.24 -8.03 -0.19
N MET A 158 -27.39 -6.74 -0.48
CA MET A 158 -28.69 -6.03 -0.38
C MET A 158 -29.69 -6.49 -1.45
N ALA A 159 -29.21 -6.92 -2.62
CA ALA A 159 -30.05 -7.44 -3.70
C ALA A 159 -30.49 -8.90 -3.48
N GLY A 160 -30.01 -9.59 -2.42
CA GLY A 160 -30.29 -10.98 -2.15
C GLY A 160 -29.68 -11.95 -3.16
N LEU A 161 -28.60 -11.52 -3.83
CA LEU A 161 -27.83 -12.32 -4.80
C LEU A 161 -26.58 -12.91 -4.13
N ASP A 162 -26.71 -13.41 -2.90
CA ASP A 162 -25.67 -14.24 -2.31
C ASP A 162 -25.50 -15.51 -3.15
N GLU A 163 -24.29 -15.79 -3.60
CA GLU A 163 -23.92 -16.89 -4.49
C GLU A 163 -24.14 -18.30 -3.90
N ASP A 164 -24.83 -18.45 -2.77
CA ASP A 164 -25.08 -19.72 -2.08
C ASP A 164 -26.54 -20.23 -2.16
N GLU A 165 -27.36 -19.72 -3.06
CA GLU A 165 -28.60 -20.41 -3.39
C GLU A 165 -28.56 -21.00 -4.81
N ASP A 166 -28.13 -22.25 -4.89
CA ASP A 166 -28.36 -23.17 -5.99
C ASP A 166 -29.88 -23.44 -6.15
N THR A 167 -30.59 -22.39 -6.63
CA THR A 167 -32.04 -22.41 -6.83
C THR A 167 -32.45 -22.98 -8.20
N PHE A 168 -31.59 -23.77 -8.83
CA PHE A 168 -31.95 -24.60 -9.96
C PHE A 168 -32.03 -26.09 -9.56
N ALA A 169 -32.76 -26.42 -8.51
CA ALA A 169 -33.28 -27.75 -8.37
C ALA A 169 -34.40 -27.96 -9.43
N PRO A 170 -34.28 -28.94 -10.33
CA PRO A 170 -35.29 -29.12 -11.38
C PRO A 170 -36.60 -29.59 -10.76
N VAL A 171 -37.62 -28.75 -10.85
CA VAL A 171 -39.02 -29.16 -10.67
C VAL A 171 -39.42 -30.09 -11.82
N MET A 172 -38.98 -31.34 -11.75
CA MET A 172 -39.47 -32.41 -12.59
C MET A 172 -39.54 -33.69 -11.79
N LYS A 173 -40.64 -33.87 -11.06
CA LYS A 173 -41.23 -35.19 -10.77
C LYS A 173 -42.52 -35.01 -9.99
N THR A 174 -43.63 -34.85 -10.69
CA THR A 174 -44.91 -35.46 -10.27
C THR A 174 -45.97 -35.23 -11.34
N THR A 175 -45.91 -36.00 -12.39
CA THR A 175 -47.14 -36.31 -13.13
C THR A 175 -47.01 -37.71 -13.73
N ARG A 176 -47.19 -38.72 -12.90
CA ARG A 176 -47.60 -40.03 -13.39
C ARG A 176 -48.24 -40.79 -12.25
N ARG A 177 -49.60 -40.74 -12.20
CA ARG A 177 -50.53 -41.76 -11.82
C ARG A 177 -51.94 -41.16 -11.67
N ARG A 178 -52.76 -41.29 -12.66
CA ARG A 178 -53.94 -42.09 -13.00
C ARG A 178 -54.65 -41.45 -14.17
#